data_42ebdabe8f0283a838fa198c7fc80082
#
_entry.id   42ebdabe8f0283a838fa198c7fc80082
#
_cell.length_a   1.000
_cell.length_b   1.000
_cell.length_c   1.000
_cell.angle_alpha   90.00
_cell.angle_beta   90.00
_cell.angle_gamma   90.00
#
_symmetry.space_group_name_H-M   'P 1'
#
loop_
_entity.id
_entity.type
_entity.pdbx_description
1 polymer ?
#
loop_
_entity_poly.entity_id
_entity_poly.type
_entity_poly.pdbx_seq_one_letter_code
_entity_poly.pdbx_strand_id
1 'polypeptide(L)'
;MSSDLTTCNFDAGKLILKLRITLAADKTAIDPVVRGVMDLVKQNHCAAGKEDAIEVALTEALANAVVHGADADPSKIVECDVACDEKQQILIVVRDPGKGFDPAAIPSPVQGQNIYSEHGRGIYLINQLMDEVKFLKNGTEIHMIKH
;
A
#
# COMPACT_ATOMS: atom_id res chain seq x y z
N MET A 1 -17.83 11.13 2.20
CA MET A 1 -16.81 10.37 1.52
C MET A 1 -15.42 10.78 1.98
N SER A 2 -14.57 9.84 2.11
CA SER A 2 -13.21 10.11 2.56
C SER A 2 -12.39 10.83 1.50
N SER A 3 -11.66 11.89 1.91
CA SER A 3 -10.68 12.54 1.04
C SER A 3 -9.52 11.61 0.67
N ASP A 4 -9.38 10.49 1.39
CA ASP A 4 -8.32 9.52 1.15
C ASP A 4 -8.42 8.87 -0.23
N LEU A 5 -9.62 8.89 -0.83
CA LEU A 5 -9.83 8.32 -2.15
C LEU A 5 -9.66 9.34 -3.28
N THR A 6 -9.32 10.60 -2.94
CA THR A 6 -9.11 11.63 -3.94
C THR A 6 -7.63 11.88 -4.15
N THR A 7 -7.06 11.25 -5.17
CA THR A 7 -5.70 11.53 -5.62
C THR A 7 -5.74 11.91 -7.09
N CYS A 8 -4.68 12.52 -7.61
CA CYS A 8 -4.62 12.87 -9.02
C CYS A 8 -4.80 11.60 -9.87
N ASN A 9 -5.51 11.68 -10.95
CA ASN A 9 -5.74 10.61 -11.92
C ASN A 9 -6.64 9.46 -11.44
N PHE A 10 -7.17 9.49 -10.21
CA PHE A 10 -8.09 8.46 -9.74
C PHE A 10 -9.50 9.06 -9.61
N ASP A 11 -10.49 8.39 -10.20
CA ASP A 11 -11.87 8.86 -10.21
C ASP A 11 -12.69 8.16 -9.12
N ALA A 12 -12.72 8.73 -7.92
CA ALA A 12 -13.44 8.19 -6.78
C ALA A 12 -14.95 8.21 -6.95
N GLY A 13 -15.47 8.96 -7.93
CA GLY A 13 -16.91 9.01 -8.19
C GLY A 13 -17.43 7.86 -9.03
N LYS A 14 -16.55 7.07 -9.63
CA LYS A 14 -16.91 5.98 -10.56
C LYS A 14 -16.19 4.69 -10.19
N LEU A 15 -16.48 4.20 -8.98
CA LEU A 15 -15.84 3.00 -8.47
C LEU A 15 -16.60 1.74 -8.88
N ILE A 16 -15.88 0.72 -9.34
CA ILE A 16 -16.41 -0.61 -9.58
C ILE A 16 -16.07 -1.56 -8.44
N LEU A 17 -15.10 -1.18 -7.59
CA LEU A 17 -14.71 -1.93 -6.41
C LEU A 17 -14.31 -0.95 -5.33
N LYS A 18 -14.76 -1.18 -4.11
CA LYS A 18 -14.30 -0.42 -2.94
C LYS A 18 -14.40 -1.32 -1.73
N LEU A 19 -13.28 -1.48 -1.01
CA LEU A 19 -13.30 -2.24 0.22
C LEU A 19 -12.32 -1.67 1.23
N ARG A 20 -12.63 -1.88 2.51
CA ARG A 20 -11.73 -1.55 3.61
C ARG A 20 -11.47 -2.82 4.40
N ILE A 21 -10.20 -3.07 4.70
CA ILE A 21 -9.76 -4.21 5.48
C ILE A 21 -8.95 -3.70 6.65
N THR A 22 -9.18 -4.29 7.82
CA THR A 22 -8.33 -4.05 8.98
C THR A 22 -7.64 -5.36 9.33
N LEU A 23 -6.40 -5.27 9.77
CA LEU A 23 -5.64 -6.44 10.19
C LEU A 23 -4.83 -6.12 11.44
N ALA A 24 -4.67 -7.12 12.30
CA ALA A 24 -3.76 -6.99 13.44
C ALA A 24 -2.33 -6.79 12.91
N ALA A 25 -1.53 -6.02 13.63
CA ALA A 25 -0.14 -5.75 13.24
C ALA A 25 0.73 -6.96 13.54
N ASP A 26 0.50 -8.03 12.81
CA ASP A 26 1.15 -9.32 12.92
C ASP A 26 1.55 -9.75 11.51
N LYS A 27 2.79 -10.15 11.33
CA LYS A 27 3.29 -10.59 10.01
C LYS A 27 2.46 -11.73 9.43
N THR A 28 1.91 -12.61 10.28
CA THR A 28 1.09 -13.75 9.81
C THR A 28 -0.24 -13.32 9.24
N ALA A 29 -0.70 -12.09 9.52
CA ALA A 29 -1.95 -11.58 8.98
C ALA A 29 -1.80 -11.03 7.55
N ILE A 30 -0.58 -10.78 7.10
CA ILE A 30 -0.33 -10.13 5.81
C ILE A 30 -0.76 -11.01 4.63
N ASP A 31 -0.27 -12.26 4.58
CA ASP A 31 -0.55 -13.17 3.46
C ASP A 31 -2.03 -13.40 3.20
N PRO A 32 -2.86 -13.70 4.22
CA PRO A 32 -4.29 -13.87 3.97
C PRO A 32 -4.96 -12.61 3.42
N VAL A 33 -4.55 -11.44 3.89
CA VAL A 33 -5.09 -10.16 3.41
C VAL A 33 -4.69 -9.94 1.96
N VAL A 34 -3.42 -10.13 1.62
CA VAL A 34 -2.93 -9.97 0.25
C VAL A 34 -3.68 -10.90 -0.70
N ARG A 35 -3.85 -12.17 -0.32
CA ARG A 35 -4.57 -13.14 -1.16
C ARG A 35 -6.02 -12.72 -1.39
N GLY A 36 -6.70 -12.30 -0.33
CA GLY A 36 -8.09 -11.86 -0.46
C GLY A 36 -8.24 -10.64 -1.34
N VAL A 37 -7.35 -9.66 -1.17
CA VAL A 37 -7.35 -8.45 -2.02
C VAL A 37 -7.07 -8.81 -3.47
N MET A 38 -6.05 -9.64 -3.72
CA MET A 38 -5.68 -10.00 -5.08
C MET A 38 -6.76 -10.80 -5.79
N ASP A 39 -7.51 -11.65 -5.07
CA ASP A 39 -8.65 -12.35 -5.67
C ASP A 39 -9.69 -11.35 -6.18
N LEU A 40 -10.00 -10.33 -5.39
CA LEU A 40 -10.96 -9.29 -5.80
C LEU A 40 -10.42 -8.42 -6.93
N VAL A 41 -9.14 -8.09 -6.90
CA VAL A 41 -8.49 -7.32 -7.97
C VAL A 41 -8.59 -8.07 -9.30
N LYS A 42 -8.33 -9.36 -9.30
CA LYS A 42 -8.40 -10.19 -10.50
C LYS A 42 -9.84 -10.36 -10.99
N GLN A 43 -10.78 -10.58 -10.08
CA GLN A 43 -12.20 -10.72 -10.42
C GLN A 43 -12.76 -9.46 -11.06
N ASN A 44 -12.29 -8.30 -10.66
CA ASN A 44 -12.76 -7.01 -11.15
C ASN A 44 -11.89 -6.42 -12.27
N HIS A 45 -10.87 -7.17 -12.70
CA HIS A 45 -9.96 -6.75 -13.76
C HIS A 45 -9.25 -5.41 -13.49
N CYS A 46 -8.98 -5.11 -12.22
CA CYS A 46 -8.28 -3.89 -11.83
C CYS A 46 -6.83 -3.96 -12.31
N ALA A 47 -6.41 -2.98 -13.11
CA ALA A 47 -5.07 -2.92 -13.71
C ALA A 47 -4.67 -4.27 -14.32
N ALA A 48 -5.54 -4.84 -15.15
CA ALA A 48 -5.36 -6.17 -15.73
C ALA A 48 -4.01 -6.30 -16.45
N GLY A 49 -3.32 -7.39 -16.20
CA GLY A 49 -1.98 -7.65 -16.72
C GLY A 49 -0.86 -7.14 -15.81
N LYS A 50 -1.20 -6.41 -14.74
CA LYS A 50 -0.21 -5.81 -13.83
C LYS A 50 -0.39 -6.29 -12.40
N GLU A 51 -1.10 -7.40 -12.22
CA GLU A 51 -1.43 -7.94 -10.89
C GLU A 51 -0.20 -8.26 -10.05
N ASP A 52 0.85 -8.77 -10.69
CA ASP A 52 2.09 -9.12 -9.95
C ASP A 52 2.73 -7.88 -9.31
N ALA A 53 2.75 -6.76 -10.04
CA ALA A 53 3.29 -5.51 -9.50
C ALA A 53 2.46 -5.03 -8.32
N ILE A 54 1.13 -5.10 -8.42
CA ILE A 54 0.22 -4.72 -7.36
C ILE A 54 0.43 -5.59 -6.12
N GLU A 55 0.55 -6.89 -6.32
CA GLU A 55 0.73 -7.84 -5.21
C GLU A 55 2.02 -7.55 -4.43
N VAL A 56 3.13 -7.32 -5.13
CA VAL A 56 4.40 -7.01 -4.47
C VAL A 56 4.30 -5.68 -3.73
N ALA A 57 3.75 -4.63 -4.37
CA ALA A 57 3.64 -3.32 -3.74
C ALA A 57 2.74 -3.37 -2.50
N LEU A 58 1.61 -4.08 -2.57
CA LEU A 58 0.70 -4.25 -1.44
C LEU A 58 1.39 -4.99 -0.30
N THR A 59 2.09 -6.08 -0.60
CA THR A 59 2.82 -6.85 0.40
C THR A 59 3.86 -6.00 1.11
N GLU A 60 4.63 -5.22 0.35
CA GLU A 60 5.65 -4.34 0.93
C GLU A 60 5.05 -3.23 1.77
N ALA A 61 3.94 -2.64 1.32
CA ALA A 61 3.27 -1.58 2.08
C ALA A 61 2.70 -2.12 3.40
N LEU A 62 2.08 -3.30 3.38
CA LEU A 62 1.56 -3.92 4.60
C LEU A 62 2.69 -4.33 5.54
N ALA A 63 3.79 -4.86 5.01
CA ALA A 63 4.94 -5.22 5.83
C ALA A 63 5.53 -3.98 6.52
N ASN A 64 5.66 -2.88 5.79
CA ASN A 64 6.15 -1.63 6.37
C ASN A 64 5.21 -1.13 7.49
N ALA A 65 3.91 -1.17 7.24
CA ALA A 65 2.93 -0.71 8.23
C ALA A 65 2.95 -1.58 9.49
N VAL A 66 3.04 -2.90 9.33
CA VAL A 66 3.06 -3.84 10.46
C VAL A 66 4.37 -3.72 11.25
N VAL A 67 5.50 -3.79 10.55
CA VAL A 67 6.81 -3.89 11.22
C VAL A 67 7.31 -2.54 11.71
N HIS A 68 7.28 -1.53 10.82
CA HIS A 68 7.87 -0.22 11.14
C HIS A 68 6.86 0.76 11.70
N GLY A 69 5.60 0.70 11.25
CA GLY A 69 4.57 1.61 11.71
C GLY A 69 3.96 1.18 13.05
N ALA A 70 3.66 -0.09 13.19
CA ALA A 70 2.98 -0.63 14.37
C ALA A 70 3.90 -1.45 15.27
N ASP A 71 5.20 -1.49 15.00
CA ASP A 71 6.23 -2.21 15.79
C ASP A 71 5.91 -3.70 15.96
N ALA A 72 5.22 -4.29 14.98
CA ALA A 72 4.77 -5.69 15.01
C ALA A 72 3.99 -6.01 16.30
N ASP A 73 3.25 -5.04 16.83
CA ASP A 73 2.44 -5.19 18.05
C ASP A 73 1.03 -5.64 17.66
N PRO A 74 0.64 -6.90 17.95
CA PRO A 74 -0.67 -7.42 17.51
C PRO A 74 -1.86 -6.70 18.16
N SER A 75 -1.65 -5.91 19.19
CA SER A 75 -2.73 -5.11 19.79
C SER A 75 -3.06 -3.87 18.95
N LYS A 76 -2.21 -3.52 17.99
CA LYS A 76 -2.42 -2.41 17.09
C LYS A 76 -3.03 -2.89 15.79
N ILE A 77 -3.68 -1.98 15.07
CA ILE A 77 -4.40 -2.31 13.85
C ILE A 77 -3.86 -1.49 12.68
N VAL A 78 -3.66 -2.17 11.56
CA VAL A 78 -3.34 -1.55 10.27
C VAL A 78 -4.60 -1.55 9.43
N GLU A 79 -4.85 -0.43 8.73
CA GLU A 79 -5.99 -0.31 7.81
C GLU A 79 -5.52 -0.32 6.36
N CYS A 80 -6.29 -0.97 5.51
CA CYS A 80 -6.02 -1.01 4.08
C CYS A 80 -7.32 -0.73 3.31
N ASP A 81 -7.31 0.30 2.48
CA ASP A 81 -8.41 0.59 1.57
C ASP A 81 -7.99 0.24 0.16
N VAL A 82 -8.89 -0.40 -0.59
CA VAL A 82 -8.68 -0.74 -1.99
C VAL A 82 -9.86 -0.23 -2.78
N ALA A 83 -9.60 0.49 -3.87
CA ALA A 83 -10.64 0.99 -4.75
C ALA A 83 -10.19 0.84 -6.19
N CYS A 84 -11.15 0.54 -7.08
CA CYS A 84 -10.89 0.41 -8.50
C CYS A 84 -11.96 1.21 -9.25
N ASP A 85 -11.56 2.06 -10.19
CA ASP A 85 -12.49 2.90 -10.95
C ASP A 85 -12.91 2.23 -12.27
N GLU A 86 -13.81 2.89 -13.02
CA GLU A 86 -14.30 2.39 -14.31
C GLU A 86 -13.20 2.24 -15.35
N LYS A 87 -12.10 2.96 -15.20
CA LYS A 87 -10.95 2.86 -16.11
C LYS A 87 -9.98 1.75 -15.67
N GLN A 88 -10.38 0.96 -14.67
CA GLN A 88 -9.60 -0.13 -14.13
C GLN A 88 -8.30 0.33 -13.44
N GLN A 89 -8.23 1.58 -13.05
CA GLN A 89 -7.14 2.07 -12.21
C GLN A 89 -7.39 1.64 -10.78
N ILE A 90 -6.35 1.21 -10.09
CA ILE A 90 -6.47 0.79 -8.69
C ILE A 90 -5.76 1.78 -7.78
N LEU A 91 -6.44 2.12 -6.68
CA LEU A 91 -5.87 2.88 -5.58
C LEU A 91 -5.81 1.98 -4.35
N ILE A 92 -4.67 1.93 -3.72
CA ILE A 92 -4.47 1.24 -2.45
C ILE A 92 -3.95 2.24 -1.43
N VAL A 93 -4.60 2.28 -0.27
CA VAL A 93 -4.18 3.14 0.84
C VAL A 93 -3.91 2.24 2.04
N VAL A 94 -2.73 2.36 2.62
CA VAL A 94 -2.36 1.62 3.84
C VAL A 94 -2.06 2.63 4.93
N ARG A 95 -2.68 2.46 6.10
CA ARG A 95 -2.53 3.34 7.26
C ARG A 95 -2.07 2.55 8.46
N ASP A 96 -1.10 3.10 9.19
CA ASP A 96 -0.63 2.52 10.43
C ASP A 96 -0.79 3.52 11.58
N PRO A 97 -0.80 3.03 12.85
CA PRO A 97 -0.97 3.89 14.02
C PRO A 97 0.34 4.45 14.57
N GLY A 98 1.44 4.31 13.83
CA GLY A 98 2.77 4.67 14.32
C GLY A 98 3.04 6.17 14.32
N LYS A 99 4.29 6.51 14.58
CA LYS A 99 4.75 7.90 14.59
C LYS A 99 5.10 8.42 13.21
N GLY A 100 5.20 7.51 12.25
CA GLY A 100 5.57 7.85 10.90
C GLY A 100 7.08 7.97 10.71
N PHE A 101 7.44 8.42 9.54
CA PHE A 101 8.83 8.66 9.15
C PHE A 101 8.83 9.73 8.07
N ASP A 102 10.01 10.29 7.79
CA ASP A 102 10.16 11.24 6.68
C ASP A 102 10.58 10.44 5.44
N PRO A 103 9.71 10.29 4.44
CA PRO A 103 10.07 9.53 3.23
C PRO A 103 11.28 10.12 2.50
N ALA A 104 11.46 11.44 2.58
CA ALA A 104 12.60 12.09 1.95
C ALA A 104 13.93 11.79 2.66
N ALA A 105 13.87 11.35 3.93
CA ALA A 105 15.06 10.99 4.69
C ALA A 105 15.53 9.56 4.43
N ILE A 106 14.77 8.77 3.65
CA ILE A 106 15.16 7.40 3.32
C ILE A 106 15.89 7.42 1.99
N PRO A 107 17.23 7.19 2.00
CA PRO A 107 17.99 7.16 0.75
C PRO A 107 17.66 5.93 -0.08
N SER A 108 18.02 5.99 -1.36
CA SER A 108 17.84 4.84 -2.26
C SER A 108 18.60 3.61 -1.76
N PRO A 109 17.96 2.42 -1.77
CA PRO A 109 18.65 1.19 -1.34
C PRO A 109 19.79 0.76 -2.26
N VAL A 110 19.89 1.36 -3.44
CA VAL A 110 21.02 1.09 -4.34
C VAL A 110 22.27 1.90 -3.98
N GLN A 111 22.19 2.73 -2.95
CA GLN A 111 23.31 3.53 -2.48
C GLN A 111 23.80 3.03 -1.12
N GLY A 112 24.97 2.43 -1.10
CA GLY A 112 25.65 2.06 0.13
C GLY A 112 24.88 1.08 1.00
N GLN A 113 24.77 1.42 2.27
CA GLN A 113 24.22 0.52 3.30
C GLN A 113 22.71 0.28 3.17
N ASN A 114 21.99 1.11 2.44
CA ASN A 114 20.54 0.98 2.30
C ASN A 114 20.10 -0.26 1.54
N ILE A 115 21.00 -0.88 0.80
CA ILE A 115 20.75 -2.15 0.14
C ILE A 115 20.25 -3.22 1.13
N TYR A 116 20.66 -3.14 2.39
CA TYR A 116 20.32 -4.11 3.41
C TYR A 116 19.15 -3.68 4.30
N SER A 117 18.60 -2.49 4.10
CA SER A 117 17.46 -2.00 4.87
C SER A 117 16.15 -2.53 4.27
N GLU A 118 15.43 -3.36 5.01
CA GLU A 118 14.13 -3.86 4.56
C GLU A 118 13.15 -2.72 4.27
N HIS A 119 13.12 -1.71 5.14
CA HIS A 119 12.22 -0.57 4.99
C HIS A 119 12.54 0.21 3.72
N GLY A 120 13.81 0.54 3.51
CA GLY A 120 14.24 1.27 2.32
C GLY A 120 14.00 0.48 1.04
N ARG A 121 14.27 -0.85 1.05
CA ARG A 121 14.01 -1.70 -0.11
C ARG A 121 12.53 -1.79 -0.44
N GLY A 122 11.70 -1.93 0.59
CA GLY A 122 10.24 -2.02 0.38
C GLY A 122 9.70 -0.75 -0.26
N ILE A 123 10.10 0.41 0.23
CA ILE A 123 9.68 1.70 -0.33
C ILE A 123 10.21 1.86 -1.75
N TYR A 124 11.46 1.46 -2.01
CA TYR A 124 12.02 1.50 -3.36
C TYR A 124 11.19 0.67 -4.33
N LEU A 125 10.85 -0.58 -3.94
CA LEU A 125 10.05 -1.47 -4.77
C LEU A 125 8.67 -0.88 -5.06
N ILE A 126 8.01 -0.32 -4.05
CA ILE A 126 6.71 0.32 -4.23
C ILE A 126 6.80 1.43 -5.28
N ASN A 127 7.82 2.28 -5.17
CA ASN A 127 8.00 3.38 -6.12
C ASN A 127 8.31 2.89 -7.54
N GLN A 128 9.00 1.77 -7.67
CA GLN A 128 9.31 1.19 -8.99
C GLN A 128 8.09 0.53 -9.64
N LEU A 129 7.22 -0.06 -8.84
CA LEU A 129 6.13 -0.90 -9.35
C LEU A 129 4.83 -0.14 -9.56
N MET A 130 4.59 0.91 -8.77
CA MET A 130 3.35 1.69 -8.87
C MET A 130 3.57 2.94 -9.69
N ASP A 131 2.49 3.44 -10.31
CA ASP A 131 2.58 4.62 -11.17
C ASP A 131 2.60 5.91 -10.38
N GLU A 132 1.88 5.96 -9.25
CA GLU A 132 1.90 7.11 -8.35
C GLU A 132 1.99 6.60 -6.92
N VAL A 133 2.83 7.24 -6.12
CA VAL A 133 2.99 6.93 -4.70
C VAL A 133 3.06 8.23 -3.92
N LYS A 134 2.24 8.35 -2.88
CA LYS A 134 2.26 9.51 -1.98
C LYS A 134 2.28 9.05 -0.54
N PHE A 135 3.11 9.67 0.28
CA PHE A 135 3.12 9.48 1.73
C PHE A 135 2.44 10.66 2.38
N LEU A 136 1.50 10.40 3.27
CA LEU A 136 0.74 11.43 3.98
C LEU A 136 0.85 11.20 5.49
N LYS A 137 0.50 12.21 6.26
CA LYS A 137 0.46 12.15 7.73
C LYS A 137 1.78 11.64 8.32
N ASN A 138 2.88 12.27 7.92
CA ASN A 138 4.24 11.94 8.37
C ASN A 138 4.63 10.50 8.06
N GLY A 139 4.18 9.98 6.91
CA GLY A 139 4.55 8.64 6.48
C GLY A 139 3.72 7.50 7.07
N THR A 140 2.73 7.81 7.92
CA THR A 140 1.85 6.78 8.47
C THR A 140 0.79 6.32 7.50
N GLU A 141 0.66 7.00 6.38
CA GLU A 141 -0.33 6.68 5.35
C GLU A 141 0.36 6.71 3.98
N ILE A 142 0.18 5.64 3.22
CA ILE A 142 0.71 5.56 1.86
C ILE A 142 -0.45 5.37 0.88
N HIS A 143 -0.45 6.15 -0.20
CA HIS A 143 -1.39 6.06 -1.30
C HIS A 143 -0.63 5.58 -2.53
N MET A 144 -1.12 4.50 -3.15
CA MET A 144 -0.47 3.89 -4.32
C MET A 144 -1.50 3.73 -5.42
N ILE A 145 -1.15 4.18 -6.63
CA ILE A 145 -2.03 4.05 -7.81
C ILE A 145 -1.32 3.26 -8.89
N LYS A 146 -2.05 2.33 -9.51
CA LYS A 146 -1.62 1.60 -10.70
C LYS A 146 -2.68 1.73 -11.78
N HIS A 147 -2.22 2.06 -12.97
CA HIS A 147 -3.09 2.20 -14.15
C HIS A 147 -3.23 0.90 -14.92
#